data_531ef3088332b8a043d7a00d0a3b01b2
#
_entry.id   531ef3088332b8a043d7a00d0a3b01b2
#
_cell.length_a   1.000
_cell.length_b   1.000
_cell.length_c   1.000
_cell.angle_alpha   90.00
_cell.angle_beta   90.00
_cell.angle_gamma   90.00
#
_symmetry.space_group_name_H-M   'P 1'
#
loop_
_entity.id
_entity.type
_entity.pdbx_description
1 polymer ?
#
loop_
_entity_poly.entity_id
_entity_poly.type
_entity_poly.pdbx_seq_one_letter_code
_entity_poly.pdbx_strand_id
1 'polypeptide(L)'
;MTICDPACGTGGFLLAAHEYISQSYPYLDPDEKRRLRFDALRGCEIVDAAARLCVMNLLLHGIGAEDAESPIVVDDSLKGDPGDRYEMVLTNPPFGKKSSMTIVNVEGEAEREDLVIVRDDFWATTSNKQLNFLQHVKTLLAINGRAAIVVPDNVLFEGGAGETVRLKLLHECDVHTLLRLPTGIFYAQGVKANVLFFERKPASETPWTRTLWVYDLRTNMHFTLKQNPLGHEHLQDFVA
;
A
#
# COMPACT_ATOMS: atom_id res chain seq x y z
N MET A 1 -0.89 -15.17 10.22
CA MET A 1 -0.85 -14.22 9.09
C MET A 1 -0.23 -12.92 9.59
N THR A 2 0.70 -12.36 8.81
CA THR A 2 1.35 -11.06 9.07
C THR A 2 0.93 -10.06 8.02
N ILE A 3 0.60 -8.83 8.43
CA ILE A 3 0.09 -7.76 7.56
C ILE A 3 0.98 -6.53 7.73
N CYS A 4 1.33 -5.90 6.62
CA CYS A 4 2.11 -4.67 6.60
C CYS A 4 1.40 -3.57 5.79
N ASP A 5 1.52 -2.34 6.29
CA ASP A 5 1.24 -1.11 5.53
C ASP A 5 2.50 -0.24 5.50
N PRO A 6 3.25 -0.20 4.38
CA PRO A 6 4.48 0.59 4.26
C PRO A 6 4.25 2.10 4.12
N ALA A 7 3.01 2.58 4.16
CA ALA A 7 2.65 4.00 4.14
C ALA A 7 1.41 4.22 5.02
N CYS A 8 1.51 3.78 6.29
CA CYS A 8 0.34 3.54 7.13
C CYS A 8 -0.44 4.79 7.56
N GLY A 9 0.13 5.98 7.42
CA GLY A 9 -0.54 7.21 7.84
C GLY A 9 -0.99 7.13 9.30
N THR A 10 -2.30 7.23 9.54
CA THR A 10 -2.90 7.08 10.87
C THR A 10 -3.36 5.66 11.20
N GLY A 11 -2.99 4.66 10.39
CA GLY A 11 -3.23 3.25 10.65
C GLY A 11 -4.57 2.68 10.18
N GLY A 12 -5.26 3.37 9.28
CA GLY A 12 -6.61 2.98 8.85
C GLY A 12 -6.71 1.55 8.30
N PHE A 13 -5.78 1.12 7.44
CA PHE A 13 -5.78 -0.26 6.93
C PHE A 13 -5.43 -1.30 7.99
N LEU A 14 -4.52 -0.98 8.90
CA LEU A 14 -4.15 -1.88 10.00
C LEU A 14 -5.32 -2.09 10.96
N LEU A 15 -6.04 -1.02 11.29
CA LEU A 15 -7.24 -1.09 12.12
C LEU A 15 -8.36 -1.89 11.44
N ALA A 16 -8.64 -1.62 10.16
CA ALA A 16 -9.64 -2.36 9.41
C ALA A 16 -9.30 -3.85 9.29
N ALA A 17 -8.02 -4.19 9.09
CA ALA A 17 -7.56 -5.58 9.06
C ALA A 17 -7.73 -6.27 10.41
N HIS A 18 -7.38 -5.61 11.51
CA HIS A 18 -7.58 -6.12 12.86
C HIS A 18 -9.05 -6.37 13.17
N GLU A 19 -9.89 -5.39 12.85
CA GLU A 19 -11.34 -5.49 13.06
C GLU A 19 -11.93 -6.66 12.26
N TYR A 20 -11.58 -6.76 10.98
CA TYR A 20 -12.04 -7.85 10.11
C TYR A 20 -11.64 -9.23 10.66
N ILE A 21 -10.38 -9.40 11.09
CA ILE A 21 -9.90 -10.66 11.66
C ILE A 21 -10.66 -10.98 12.95
N SER A 22 -10.81 -10.01 13.84
CA SER A 22 -11.49 -10.19 15.12
C SER A 22 -12.97 -10.56 14.96
N GLN A 23 -13.64 -9.98 13.97
CA GLN A 23 -15.05 -10.29 13.67
C GLN A 23 -15.21 -11.63 12.94
N SER A 24 -14.34 -11.94 12.00
CA SER A 24 -14.39 -13.17 11.19
C SER A 24 -13.97 -14.40 11.98
N TYR A 25 -13.14 -14.24 13.00
CA TYR A 25 -12.61 -15.32 13.84
C TYR A 25 -12.88 -15.06 15.34
N PRO A 26 -14.14 -15.13 15.82
CA PRO A 26 -14.50 -14.77 17.19
C PRO A 26 -13.95 -15.73 18.25
N TYR A 27 -13.49 -16.91 17.85
CA TYR A 27 -13.01 -17.98 18.74
C TYR A 27 -11.49 -18.17 18.69
N LEU A 28 -10.72 -17.11 18.43
CA LEU A 28 -9.27 -17.15 18.53
C LEU A 28 -8.85 -17.62 19.94
N ASP A 29 -7.86 -18.51 19.98
CA ASP A 29 -7.26 -18.95 21.24
C ASP A 29 -6.37 -17.84 21.86
N PRO A 30 -5.87 -18.03 23.11
CA PRO A 30 -5.05 -17.01 23.78
C PRO A 30 -3.76 -16.64 23.01
N ASP A 31 -3.11 -17.61 22.36
CA ASP A 31 -1.87 -17.39 21.62
C ASP A 31 -2.15 -16.65 20.30
N GLU A 32 -3.23 -17.00 19.60
CA GLU A 32 -3.70 -16.30 18.41
C GLU A 32 -4.10 -14.85 18.71
N LYS A 33 -4.80 -14.61 19.83
CA LYS A 33 -5.13 -13.25 20.30
C LYS A 33 -3.88 -12.46 20.64
N ARG A 34 -2.91 -13.08 21.32
CA ARG A 34 -1.64 -12.46 21.63
C ARG A 34 -0.89 -12.10 20.33
N ARG A 35 -0.82 -13.02 19.37
CA ARG A 35 -0.19 -12.82 18.08
C ARG A 35 -0.87 -11.71 17.29
N LEU A 36 -2.20 -11.66 17.24
CA LEU A 36 -2.95 -10.60 16.58
C LEU A 36 -2.64 -9.23 17.20
N ARG A 37 -2.52 -9.18 18.52
CA ARG A 37 -2.26 -7.95 19.27
C ARG A 37 -0.84 -7.40 19.08
N PHE A 38 0.18 -8.26 19.02
CA PHE A 38 1.58 -7.84 19.13
C PHE A 38 2.42 -8.09 17.88
N ASP A 39 2.10 -9.11 17.09
CA ASP A 39 3.01 -9.62 16.08
C ASP A 39 2.44 -9.53 14.65
N ALA A 40 1.11 -9.54 14.49
CA ALA A 40 0.47 -9.69 13.19
C ALA A 40 0.50 -8.42 12.33
N LEU A 41 0.55 -7.25 12.95
CA LEU A 41 0.40 -5.96 12.25
C LEU A 41 1.69 -5.16 12.34
N ARG A 42 2.16 -4.65 11.21
CA ARG A 42 3.32 -3.78 11.10
C ARG A 42 3.03 -2.61 10.17
N GLY A 43 3.63 -1.47 10.43
CA GLY A 43 3.51 -0.30 9.56
C GLY A 43 4.77 0.53 9.52
N CYS A 44 4.92 1.29 8.44
CA CYS A 44 5.97 2.30 8.31
C CYS A 44 5.33 3.63 7.91
N GLU A 45 5.77 4.72 8.54
CA GLU A 45 5.32 6.07 8.24
C GLU A 45 6.48 7.06 8.36
N ILE A 46 6.67 7.88 7.34
CA ILE A 46 7.78 8.83 7.30
C ILE A 46 7.52 10.09 8.13
N VAL A 47 6.23 10.43 8.34
CA VAL A 47 5.82 11.63 9.10
C VAL A 47 5.62 11.27 10.56
N ASP A 48 6.54 11.69 11.43
CA ASP A 48 6.53 11.38 12.87
C ASP A 48 5.18 11.68 13.56
N ALA A 49 4.55 12.81 13.24
CA ALA A 49 3.24 13.16 13.81
C ALA A 49 2.14 12.18 13.39
N ALA A 50 2.15 11.71 12.15
CA ALA A 50 1.19 10.71 11.66
C ALA A 50 1.46 9.35 12.28
N ALA A 51 2.73 8.94 12.40
CA ALA A 51 3.13 7.71 13.07
C ALA A 51 2.70 7.67 14.54
N ARG A 52 2.84 8.77 15.28
CA ARG A 52 2.34 8.88 16.67
C ARG A 52 0.83 8.71 16.75
N LEU A 53 0.09 9.35 15.84
CA LEU A 53 -1.37 9.18 15.76
C LEU A 53 -1.73 7.73 15.42
N CYS A 54 -0.97 7.08 14.54
CA CYS A 54 -1.14 5.67 14.23
C CYS A 54 -0.99 4.80 15.48
N VAL A 55 0.12 4.95 16.20
CA VAL A 55 0.36 4.19 17.45
C VAL A 55 -0.75 4.42 18.46
N MET A 56 -1.18 5.66 18.67
CA MET A 56 -2.30 5.98 19.57
C MET A 56 -3.59 5.28 19.12
N ASN A 57 -3.91 5.31 17.83
CA ASN A 57 -5.07 4.63 17.28
C ASN A 57 -5.00 3.11 17.51
N LEU A 58 -3.85 2.50 17.25
CA LEU A 58 -3.66 1.07 17.46
C LEU A 58 -3.85 0.69 18.95
N LEU A 59 -3.25 1.44 19.87
CA LEU A 59 -3.39 1.22 21.32
C LEU A 59 -4.83 1.33 21.78
N LEU A 60 -5.58 2.32 21.30
CA LEU A 60 -7.00 2.50 21.63
C LEU A 60 -7.87 1.31 21.16
N HIS A 61 -7.43 0.59 20.15
CA HIS A 61 -8.10 -0.61 19.64
C HIS A 61 -7.49 -1.92 20.19
N GLY A 62 -6.63 -1.82 21.21
CA GLY A 62 -6.03 -2.99 21.87
C GLY A 62 -4.89 -3.66 21.11
N ILE A 63 -4.31 -2.98 20.11
CA ILE A 63 -3.15 -3.45 19.34
C ILE A 63 -1.87 -2.88 19.94
N GLY A 64 -0.92 -3.76 20.31
CA GLY A 64 0.29 -3.36 21.03
C GLY A 64 0.07 -3.12 22.53
N ALA A 65 1.07 -2.56 23.18
CA ALA A 65 1.05 -2.07 24.56
C ALA A 65 2.13 -0.99 24.73
N GLU A 66 2.01 -0.16 25.76
CA GLU A 66 2.95 0.96 26.03
C GLU A 66 4.38 0.48 26.34
N ASP A 67 4.51 -0.70 26.94
CA ASP A 67 5.77 -1.33 27.32
C ASP A 67 6.29 -2.35 26.28
N ALA A 68 5.60 -2.51 25.16
CA ALA A 68 5.99 -3.39 24.08
C ALA A 68 6.67 -2.62 22.92
N GLU A 69 7.36 -3.36 22.06
CA GLU A 69 7.90 -2.81 20.82
C GLU A 69 6.77 -2.25 19.95
N SER A 70 6.97 -1.02 19.44
CA SER A 70 5.99 -0.37 18.56
C SER A 70 5.80 -1.18 17.29
N PRO A 71 4.55 -1.46 16.87
CA PRO A 71 4.28 -2.05 15.57
C PRO A 71 4.55 -1.10 14.40
N ILE A 72 4.82 0.18 14.68
CA ILE A 72 5.03 1.24 13.69
C ILE A 72 6.47 1.73 13.74
N VAL A 73 7.12 1.71 12.58
CA VAL A 73 8.46 2.25 12.36
C VAL A 73 8.35 3.64 11.73
N VAL A 74 9.13 4.60 12.26
CA VAL A 74 9.22 5.95 11.68
C VAL A 74 10.44 6.00 10.78
N ASP A 75 10.26 5.78 9.49
CA ASP A 75 11.34 5.83 8.48
C ASP A 75 10.75 6.03 7.08
N ASP A 76 11.64 6.26 6.10
CA ASP A 76 11.27 6.22 4.68
C ASP A 76 11.27 4.78 4.17
N SER A 77 10.10 4.24 3.89
CA SER A 77 9.92 2.88 3.36
C SER A 77 10.67 2.63 2.05
N LEU A 78 10.93 3.68 1.27
CA LEU A 78 11.64 3.55 0.00
C LEU A 78 13.16 3.59 0.13
N LYS A 79 13.69 3.86 1.32
CA LYS A 79 15.12 3.96 1.61
C LYS A 79 15.88 2.65 1.34
N GLY A 80 15.26 1.50 1.59
CA GLY A 80 15.90 0.20 1.43
C GLY A 80 14.92 -0.97 1.57
N ASP A 81 15.43 -2.19 1.38
CA ASP A 81 14.74 -3.41 1.75
C ASP A 81 14.90 -3.64 3.27
N PRO A 82 13.81 -3.66 4.06
CA PRO A 82 13.91 -3.90 5.50
C PRO A 82 14.30 -5.33 5.87
N GLY A 83 14.26 -6.28 4.91
CA GLY A 83 14.54 -7.70 5.15
C GLY A 83 13.31 -8.50 5.57
N ASP A 84 12.32 -7.86 6.15
CA ASP A 84 11.07 -8.52 6.56
C ASP A 84 10.17 -8.89 5.39
N ARG A 85 9.40 -9.98 5.55
CA ARG A 85 8.45 -10.46 4.55
C ARG A 85 7.09 -10.75 5.19
N TYR A 86 6.03 -10.31 4.52
CA TYR A 86 4.66 -10.35 5.03
C TYR A 86 3.78 -11.22 4.13
N GLU A 87 2.80 -11.86 4.75
CA GLU A 87 1.80 -12.65 4.04
C GLU A 87 0.74 -11.77 3.37
N MET A 88 0.58 -10.52 3.85
CA MET A 88 -0.31 -9.53 3.24
C MET A 88 0.27 -8.12 3.34
N VAL A 89 0.11 -7.35 2.27
CA VAL A 89 0.39 -5.91 2.25
C VAL A 89 -0.87 -5.17 1.80
N LEU A 90 -1.32 -4.25 2.65
CA LEU A 90 -2.47 -3.37 2.39
C LEU A 90 -2.00 -1.94 2.49
N THR A 91 -2.06 -1.16 1.41
CA THR A 91 -1.51 0.19 1.46
C THR A 91 -2.15 1.16 0.48
N ASN A 92 -2.22 2.42 0.90
CA ASN A 92 -2.56 3.56 0.07
C ASN A 92 -1.39 4.56 0.07
N PRO A 93 -0.37 4.35 -0.78
CA PRO A 93 0.79 5.23 -0.82
C PRO A 93 0.43 6.67 -1.18
N PRO A 94 1.23 7.67 -0.76
CA PRO A 94 0.94 9.07 -1.05
C PRO A 94 0.90 9.34 -2.56
N PHE A 95 -0.16 10.00 -3.03
CA PHE A 95 -0.33 10.45 -4.42
C PHE A 95 0.51 11.70 -4.68
N GLY A 96 1.82 11.59 -4.68
CA GLY A 96 2.73 12.69 -5.01
C GLY A 96 3.38 12.47 -6.38
N LYS A 97 3.56 13.55 -7.12
CA LYS A 97 4.48 13.53 -8.26
C LYS A 97 5.88 13.25 -7.70
N LYS A 98 6.83 12.87 -8.36
CA LYS A 98 8.26 12.65 -8.14
C LYS A 98 8.82 12.93 -6.73
N SER A 99 9.68 12.09 -6.23
CA SER A 99 10.59 12.44 -5.15
C SER A 99 11.49 13.59 -5.62
N SER A 100 11.53 14.70 -4.91
CA SER A 100 12.44 15.82 -5.24
C SER A 100 13.14 16.29 -4.00
N MET A 101 14.43 16.59 -4.12
CA MET A 101 15.23 17.26 -3.11
C MET A 101 15.43 18.70 -3.55
N THR A 102 15.28 19.65 -2.62
CA THR A 102 15.64 21.04 -2.88
C THR A 102 17.12 21.20 -2.53
N ILE A 103 17.95 21.40 -3.53
CA ILE A 103 19.37 21.74 -3.33
C ILE A 103 19.48 23.25 -3.43
N VAL A 104 20.05 23.89 -2.41
CA VAL A 104 20.40 25.30 -2.46
C VAL A 104 21.80 25.38 -2.99
N ASN A 105 22.01 25.98 -4.18
CA ASN A 105 23.30 26.16 -4.76
C ASN A 105 24.10 27.27 -4.01
N VAL A 106 25.36 27.42 -4.34
CA VAL A 106 26.28 28.40 -3.69
C VAL A 106 25.80 29.85 -3.85
N GLU A 107 24.91 30.10 -4.81
CA GLU A 107 24.33 31.43 -5.10
C GLU A 107 23.00 31.67 -4.37
N GLY A 108 22.51 30.66 -3.56
CA GLY A 108 21.30 30.75 -2.77
C GLY A 108 20.03 30.48 -3.55
N GLU A 109 20.12 30.02 -4.80
CA GLU A 109 18.97 29.60 -5.60
C GLU A 109 18.58 28.15 -5.27
N ALA A 110 17.28 27.93 -5.07
CA ALA A 110 16.73 26.61 -4.79
C ALA A 110 16.43 25.86 -6.09
N GLU A 111 17.26 24.89 -6.44
CA GLU A 111 16.99 23.95 -7.52
C GLU A 111 16.28 22.70 -6.97
N ARG A 112 15.22 22.26 -7.66
CA ARG A 112 14.57 20.98 -7.38
C ARG A 112 15.17 19.91 -8.28
N GLU A 113 15.90 19.00 -7.68
CA GLU A 113 16.38 17.81 -8.36
C GLU A 113 15.44 16.63 -8.11
N ASP A 114 15.05 15.92 -9.18
CA ASP A 114 14.23 14.71 -9.07
C ASP A 114 15.06 13.62 -8.39
N LEU A 115 14.67 13.23 -7.19
CA LEU A 115 15.33 12.15 -6.45
C LEU A 115 14.96 10.81 -7.07
N VAL A 116 15.88 10.22 -7.79
CA VAL A 116 15.75 8.89 -8.38
C VAL A 116 16.13 7.85 -7.34
N ILE A 117 15.27 6.87 -7.11
CA ILE A 117 15.53 5.78 -6.17
C ILE A 117 16.19 4.63 -6.93
N VAL A 118 17.39 4.28 -6.49
CA VAL A 118 18.17 3.15 -7.01
C VAL A 118 18.22 2.09 -5.92
N ARG A 119 17.66 0.92 -6.21
CA ARG A 119 17.66 -0.25 -5.31
C ARG A 119 17.82 -1.52 -6.13
N ASP A 120 18.61 -2.47 -5.63
CA ASP A 120 18.92 -3.72 -6.33
C ASP A 120 17.71 -4.68 -6.39
N ASP A 121 16.76 -4.54 -5.45
CA ASP A 121 15.52 -5.31 -5.43
C ASP A 121 14.40 -4.73 -6.31
N PHE A 122 14.63 -3.55 -6.91
CA PHE A 122 13.69 -2.91 -7.83
C PHE A 122 13.95 -3.29 -9.28
N TRP A 123 12.89 -3.44 -10.06
CA TRP A 123 12.96 -3.76 -11.49
C TRP A 123 13.37 -2.59 -12.37
N ALA A 124 13.05 -1.37 -11.92
CA ALA A 124 13.38 -0.14 -12.65
C ALA A 124 13.69 1.00 -11.69
N THR A 125 14.68 1.79 -12.08
CA THR A 125 15.08 3.01 -11.41
C THR A 125 14.19 4.16 -11.88
N THR A 126 13.50 4.86 -10.97
CA THR A 126 12.60 5.96 -11.31
C THR A 126 12.44 6.93 -10.14
N SER A 127 12.10 8.19 -10.46
CA SER A 127 11.65 9.19 -9.48
C SER A 127 10.14 9.12 -9.19
N ASN A 128 9.39 8.28 -9.90
CA ASN A 128 7.95 8.13 -9.68
C ASN A 128 7.68 7.32 -8.40
N LYS A 129 7.18 8.00 -7.36
CA LYS A 129 6.92 7.40 -6.05
C LYS A 129 5.94 6.22 -6.12
N GLN A 130 4.90 6.30 -6.94
CA GLN A 130 3.89 5.26 -7.03
C GLN A 130 4.47 3.97 -7.63
N LEU A 131 5.32 4.09 -8.66
CA LEU A 131 6.04 2.94 -9.21
C LEU A 131 7.03 2.37 -8.21
N ASN A 132 7.70 3.22 -7.42
CA ASN A 132 8.61 2.77 -6.36
C ASN A 132 7.86 2.04 -5.24
N PHE A 133 6.69 2.53 -4.81
CA PHE A 133 5.86 1.82 -3.84
C PHE A 133 5.35 0.49 -4.38
N LEU A 134 4.97 0.41 -5.66
CA LEU A 134 4.53 -0.85 -6.26
C LEU A 134 5.64 -1.91 -6.24
N GLN A 135 6.89 -1.53 -6.57
CA GLN A 135 8.06 -2.38 -6.48
C GLN A 135 8.36 -2.77 -5.02
N HIS A 136 8.29 -1.81 -4.11
CA HIS A 136 8.52 -2.04 -2.69
C HIS A 136 7.49 -3.01 -2.07
N VAL A 137 6.21 -2.87 -2.41
CA VAL A 137 5.16 -3.81 -1.98
C VAL A 137 5.50 -5.24 -2.41
N LYS A 138 5.95 -5.44 -3.66
CA LYS A 138 6.40 -6.76 -4.12
C LYS A 138 7.58 -7.27 -3.30
N THR A 139 8.54 -6.41 -2.95
CA THR A 139 9.68 -6.79 -2.10
C THR A 139 9.22 -7.26 -0.72
N LEU A 140 8.28 -6.55 -0.11
CA LEU A 140 7.74 -6.87 1.23
C LEU A 140 6.93 -8.16 1.28
N LEU A 141 6.39 -8.65 0.16
CA LEU A 141 5.60 -9.87 0.17
C LEU A 141 6.46 -11.11 0.35
N ALA A 142 6.01 -12.02 1.19
CA ALA A 142 6.46 -13.41 1.19
C ALA A 142 6.04 -14.09 -0.14
N ILE A 143 6.65 -15.22 -0.47
CA ILE A 143 6.16 -16.05 -1.59
C ILE A 143 4.75 -16.53 -1.25
N ASN A 144 3.83 -16.40 -2.19
CA ASN A 144 2.37 -16.58 -2.06
C ASN A 144 1.70 -15.55 -1.11
N GLY A 145 2.42 -14.49 -0.73
CA GLY A 145 1.83 -13.35 -0.06
C GLY A 145 1.01 -12.49 -1.02
N ARG A 146 -0.01 -11.82 -0.50
CA ARG A 146 -1.01 -11.07 -1.27
C ARG A 146 -0.92 -9.58 -0.98
N ALA A 147 -1.18 -8.78 -1.98
CA ALA A 147 -1.26 -7.31 -1.82
C ALA A 147 -2.56 -6.73 -2.36
N ALA A 148 -3.01 -5.67 -1.70
CA ALA A 148 -3.95 -4.70 -2.24
C ALA A 148 -3.33 -3.31 -2.11
N ILE A 149 -3.00 -2.71 -3.24
CA ILE A 149 -2.37 -1.38 -3.29
C ILE A 149 -3.23 -0.40 -4.08
N VAL A 150 -3.44 0.78 -3.49
CA VAL A 150 -4.09 1.89 -4.20
C VAL A 150 -3.08 2.56 -5.13
N VAL A 151 -3.40 2.64 -6.41
CA VAL A 151 -2.55 3.25 -7.44
C VAL A 151 -3.34 4.24 -8.28
N PRO A 152 -2.77 5.40 -8.64
CA PRO A 152 -3.42 6.32 -9.58
C PRO A 152 -3.37 5.77 -11.01
N ASP A 153 -4.27 6.28 -11.87
CA ASP A 153 -4.39 5.84 -13.26
C ASP A 153 -3.06 5.87 -14.05
N ASN A 154 -2.18 6.85 -13.79
CA ASN A 154 -0.91 6.98 -14.51
C ASN A 154 0.00 5.74 -14.35
N VAL A 155 -0.04 5.04 -13.23
CA VAL A 155 0.73 3.79 -13.02
C VAL A 155 0.35 2.73 -14.06
N LEU A 156 -0.90 2.74 -14.54
CA LEU A 156 -1.40 1.79 -15.53
C LEU A 156 -0.95 2.10 -16.96
N PHE A 157 -0.58 3.36 -17.26
CA PHE A 157 -0.37 3.82 -18.64
C PHE A 157 1.01 4.44 -18.89
N GLU A 158 1.77 4.79 -17.85
CA GLU A 158 3.09 5.42 -17.98
C GLU A 158 4.05 4.51 -18.75
N GLY A 159 4.75 5.08 -19.73
CA GLY A 159 5.78 4.38 -20.51
C GLY A 159 7.12 4.24 -19.74
N GLY A 160 8.15 3.78 -20.41
CA GLY A 160 9.51 3.67 -19.86
C GLY A 160 9.59 2.80 -18.61
N ALA A 161 10.00 3.38 -17.47
CA ALA A 161 10.08 2.66 -16.20
C ALA A 161 8.74 2.02 -15.80
N GLY A 162 7.61 2.71 -16.05
CA GLY A 162 6.28 2.17 -15.78
C GLY A 162 5.96 0.91 -16.58
N GLU A 163 6.34 0.88 -17.86
CA GLU A 163 6.19 -0.32 -18.70
C GLU A 163 7.04 -1.49 -18.16
N THR A 164 8.29 -1.23 -17.81
CA THR A 164 9.19 -2.24 -17.22
C THR A 164 8.61 -2.81 -15.92
N VAL A 165 8.14 -1.95 -15.02
CA VAL A 165 7.55 -2.37 -13.74
C VAL A 165 6.31 -3.22 -13.96
N ARG A 166 5.39 -2.81 -14.86
CA ARG A 166 4.19 -3.60 -15.17
C ARG A 166 4.52 -4.95 -15.79
N LEU A 167 5.45 -4.98 -16.76
CA LEU A 167 5.88 -6.24 -17.40
C LEU A 167 6.42 -7.22 -16.36
N LYS A 168 7.31 -6.75 -15.48
CA LYS A 168 7.90 -7.56 -14.42
C LYS A 168 6.88 -7.99 -13.38
N LEU A 169 5.97 -7.11 -12.98
CA LEU A 169 4.90 -7.43 -12.05
C LEU A 169 4.00 -8.56 -12.60
N LEU A 170 3.57 -8.46 -13.85
CA LEU A 170 2.74 -9.49 -14.50
C LEU A 170 3.48 -10.82 -14.66
N HIS A 171 4.81 -10.78 -14.75
CA HIS A 171 5.64 -11.98 -14.88
C HIS A 171 5.86 -12.68 -13.52
N GLU A 172 6.23 -11.92 -12.49
CA GLU A 172 6.64 -12.44 -11.17
C GLU A 172 5.47 -12.58 -10.18
N CYS A 173 4.33 -11.96 -10.47
CA CYS A 173 3.13 -12.00 -9.65
C CYS A 173 1.92 -12.45 -10.47
N ASP A 174 0.94 -13.03 -9.79
CA ASP A 174 -0.40 -13.20 -10.33
C ASP A 174 -1.23 -11.96 -10.02
N VAL A 175 -1.35 -11.07 -11.00
CA VAL A 175 -2.15 -9.85 -10.92
C VAL A 175 -3.55 -10.17 -11.41
N HIS A 176 -4.45 -10.49 -10.49
CA HIS A 176 -5.73 -11.09 -10.81
C HIS A 176 -6.91 -10.11 -10.86
N THR A 177 -6.84 -8.97 -10.14
CA THR A 177 -7.99 -8.06 -10.01
C THR A 177 -7.57 -6.60 -10.01
N LEU A 178 -8.29 -5.78 -10.75
CA LEU A 178 -8.20 -4.32 -10.75
C LEU A 178 -9.58 -3.72 -10.45
N LEU A 179 -9.73 -3.10 -9.28
CA LEU A 179 -10.91 -2.35 -8.91
C LEU A 179 -10.71 -0.87 -9.28
N ARG A 180 -11.50 -0.35 -10.21
CA ARG A 180 -11.47 1.06 -10.61
C ARG A 180 -12.38 1.89 -9.73
N LEU A 181 -11.79 2.81 -8.97
CA LEU A 181 -12.50 3.60 -7.97
C LEU A 181 -13.12 4.88 -8.56
N PRO A 182 -14.31 5.29 -8.09
CA PRO A 182 -14.92 6.56 -8.48
C PRO A 182 -14.11 7.75 -7.97
N THR A 183 -14.27 8.89 -8.62
CA THR A 183 -13.71 10.16 -8.14
C THR A 183 -14.48 10.68 -6.91
N GLY A 184 -13.86 11.58 -6.13
CA GLY A 184 -14.50 12.23 -4.98
C GLY A 184 -14.34 11.49 -3.65
N ILE A 185 -13.76 10.29 -3.65
CA ILE A 185 -13.51 9.49 -2.43
C ILE A 185 -12.19 9.84 -1.72
N PHE A 186 -11.35 10.65 -2.32
CA PHE A 186 -10.08 11.12 -1.75
C PHE A 186 -10.11 12.63 -1.51
N TYR A 187 -9.32 13.11 -0.55
CA TYR A 187 -9.16 14.55 -0.28
C TYR A 187 -8.64 15.32 -1.50
N ALA A 188 -7.75 14.73 -2.29
CA ALA A 188 -7.31 15.31 -3.55
C ALA A 188 -8.42 15.15 -4.61
N GLN A 189 -9.13 16.23 -4.89
CA GLN A 189 -10.21 16.23 -5.87
C GLN A 189 -9.71 15.88 -7.26
N GLY A 190 -10.47 15.05 -7.98
CA GLY A 190 -10.17 14.65 -9.35
C GLY A 190 -9.13 13.53 -9.51
N VAL A 191 -8.60 12.99 -8.41
CA VAL A 191 -7.73 11.81 -8.47
C VAL A 191 -8.54 10.60 -8.94
N LYS A 192 -8.07 10.00 -10.03
CA LYS A 192 -8.55 8.71 -10.52
C LYS A 192 -7.62 7.63 -9.99
N ALA A 193 -8.15 6.78 -9.14
CA ALA A 193 -7.38 5.73 -8.51
C ALA A 193 -8.01 4.37 -8.73
N ASN A 194 -7.21 3.35 -8.51
CA ASN A 194 -7.58 1.96 -8.62
C ASN A 194 -7.00 1.19 -7.45
N VAL A 195 -7.59 0.06 -7.09
CA VAL A 195 -6.95 -0.91 -6.22
C VAL A 195 -6.47 -2.07 -7.08
N LEU A 196 -5.18 -2.35 -7.02
CA LEU A 196 -4.56 -3.45 -7.72
C LEU A 196 -4.33 -4.59 -6.72
N PHE A 197 -4.88 -5.77 -7.04
CA PHE A 197 -4.74 -6.98 -6.23
C PHE A 197 -3.81 -7.96 -6.94
N PHE A 198 -2.81 -8.43 -6.22
CA PHE A 198 -1.88 -9.41 -6.76
C PHE A 198 -1.28 -10.31 -5.67
N GLU A 199 -0.77 -11.44 -6.09
CA GLU A 199 -0.07 -12.41 -5.25
C GLU A 199 1.34 -12.61 -5.78
N ARG A 200 2.35 -12.50 -4.89
CA ARG A 200 3.74 -12.81 -5.24
C ARG A 200 3.91 -14.30 -5.45
N LYS A 201 4.46 -14.69 -6.58
CA LYS A 201 4.68 -16.09 -6.93
C LYS A 201 6.16 -16.47 -6.90
N PRO A 202 6.48 -17.78 -6.83
CA PRO A 202 7.83 -18.26 -7.04
C PRO A 202 8.38 -17.88 -8.42
N ALA A 203 9.71 -17.89 -8.58
CA ALA A 203 10.34 -17.67 -9.88
C ALA A 203 9.81 -18.66 -10.93
N SER A 204 9.53 -18.17 -12.13
CA SER A 204 8.99 -18.96 -13.25
C SER A 204 9.56 -18.46 -14.56
N GLU A 205 9.71 -19.35 -15.54
CA GLU A 205 10.10 -18.99 -16.91
C GLU A 205 8.95 -18.32 -17.69
N THR A 206 7.71 -18.59 -17.28
CA THR A 206 6.51 -18.02 -17.91
C THR A 206 5.80 -17.07 -16.96
N PRO A 207 5.12 -16.03 -17.49
CA PRO A 207 4.32 -15.11 -16.67
C PRO A 207 3.26 -15.84 -15.86
N TRP A 208 3.08 -15.43 -14.61
CA TRP A 208 2.04 -15.94 -13.72
C TRP A 208 0.67 -15.35 -14.04
N THR A 209 0.61 -14.05 -14.34
CA THR A 209 -0.64 -13.40 -14.72
C THR A 209 -1.08 -13.85 -16.09
N ARG A 210 -2.24 -14.50 -16.16
CA ARG A 210 -2.86 -14.95 -17.42
C ARG A 210 -4.11 -14.17 -17.77
N THR A 211 -4.86 -13.78 -16.77
CA THR A 211 -6.11 -13.02 -16.89
C THR A 211 -6.15 -11.97 -15.80
N LEU A 212 -6.66 -10.78 -16.13
CA LEU A 212 -6.92 -9.70 -15.19
C LEU A 212 -8.41 -9.38 -15.23
N TRP A 213 -9.08 -9.57 -14.10
CA TRP A 213 -10.46 -9.13 -13.94
C TRP A 213 -10.49 -7.64 -13.59
N VAL A 214 -11.27 -6.87 -14.34
CA VAL A 214 -11.42 -5.44 -14.13
C VAL A 214 -12.84 -5.14 -13.69
N TYR A 215 -13.00 -4.65 -12.46
CA TYR A 215 -14.27 -4.16 -11.94
C TYR A 215 -14.31 -2.64 -11.96
N ASP A 216 -15.25 -2.06 -12.70
CA ASP A 216 -15.37 -0.60 -12.85
C ASP A 216 -16.49 -0.04 -11.98
N LEU A 217 -16.14 0.47 -10.80
CA LEU A 217 -17.08 1.09 -9.85
C LEU A 217 -17.42 2.56 -10.20
N ARG A 218 -16.87 3.11 -11.29
CA ARG A 218 -16.98 4.55 -11.61
C ARG A 218 -18.31 4.94 -12.25
N THR A 219 -19.13 4.00 -12.67
CA THR A 219 -20.32 4.24 -13.49
C THR A 219 -21.46 4.83 -12.67
N ASN A 220 -21.92 6.01 -13.08
CA ASN A 220 -23.14 6.69 -12.60
C ASN A 220 -23.23 6.99 -11.09
N MET A 221 -22.11 7.00 -10.36
CA MET A 221 -22.06 7.32 -8.95
C MET A 221 -21.20 8.56 -8.69
N HIS A 222 -21.77 9.51 -7.95
CA HIS A 222 -21.03 10.68 -7.47
C HIS A 222 -20.80 10.54 -5.96
N PHE A 223 -19.56 10.25 -5.60
CA PHE A 223 -19.16 10.18 -4.19
C PHE A 223 -18.54 11.49 -3.73
N THR A 224 -18.71 11.77 -2.44
CA THR A 224 -18.06 12.87 -1.75
C THR A 224 -17.65 12.40 -0.36
N LEU A 225 -16.59 12.97 0.21
CA LEU A 225 -16.11 12.57 1.54
C LEU A 225 -17.10 12.76 2.69
N LYS A 226 -18.03 13.72 2.56
CA LYS A 226 -18.94 14.09 3.66
C LYS A 226 -20.41 13.80 3.39
N GLN A 227 -20.89 14.12 2.18
CA GLN A 227 -22.33 14.06 1.90
C GLN A 227 -22.79 12.73 1.32
N ASN A 228 -21.92 12.07 0.56
CA ASN A 228 -22.19 10.77 -0.04
C ASN A 228 -20.89 9.93 -0.07
N PRO A 229 -20.42 9.44 1.11
CA PRO A 229 -19.19 8.66 1.18
C PRO A 229 -19.36 7.28 0.52
N LEU A 230 -18.28 6.76 -0.02
CA LEU A 230 -18.22 5.36 -0.46
C LEU A 230 -18.32 4.46 0.79
N GLY A 231 -19.36 3.65 0.87
CA GLY A 231 -19.59 2.68 1.94
C GLY A 231 -19.45 1.24 1.46
N HIS A 232 -19.48 0.30 2.40
CA HIS A 232 -19.36 -1.15 2.13
C HIS A 232 -20.49 -1.65 1.22
N GLU A 233 -21.67 -1.10 1.34
CA GLU A 233 -22.84 -1.43 0.53
C GLU A 233 -22.63 -1.25 -0.97
N HIS A 234 -21.76 -0.30 -1.37
CA HIS A 234 -21.43 -0.05 -2.76
C HIS A 234 -20.44 -1.07 -3.35
N LEU A 235 -19.80 -1.85 -2.49
CA LEU A 235 -18.81 -2.87 -2.86
C LEU A 235 -19.36 -4.31 -2.75
N GLN A 236 -20.62 -4.49 -2.37
CA GLN A 236 -21.20 -5.83 -2.16
C GLN A 236 -21.11 -6.70 -3.41
N ASP A 237 -21.40 -6.15 -4.58
CA ASP A 237 -21.31 -6.86 -5.85
C ASP A 237 -19.86 -7.21 -6.25
N PHE A 238 -18.90 -6.39 -5.81
CA PHE A 238 -17.46 -6.66 -6.01
C PHE A 238 -16.97 -7.79 -5.10
N VAL A 239 -17.49 -7.90 -3.89
CA VAL A 239 -17.06 -8.87 -2.88
C VAL A 239 -17.75 -10.21 -3.03
N ALA A 240 -18.96 -10.26 -3.65
CA ALA A 240 -19.75 -11.46 -3.90
C ALA A 240 -19.11 -12.38 -4.94
#